data_707379d3d5a40cf88819f2823a806cf9
#
_entry.id   707379d3d5a40cf88819f2823a806cf9
#
_cell.length_a   1.000
_cell.length_b   1.000
_cell.length_c   1.000
_cell.angle_alpha   90.00
_cell.angle_beta   90.00
_cell.angle_gamma   90.00
#
_symmetry.space_group_name_H-M   'P 1'
#
loop_
_entity.id
_entity.type
_entity.pdbx_description
1 polymer ?
#
loop_
_entity_poly.entity_id
_entity_poly.type
_entity_poly.pdbx_seq_one_letter_code
_entity_poly.pdbx_strand_id
1 'polypeptide(L)'
;MTVKNVVGECLIKMGLADFTTKSKYSESEQELIDGLLGALNIAYREIVCEYLPLTVEENVYFQNGQLMTSALSKPIIYPIRVKKGDGTVSFKAYPNKITANIDGEAVLEYAYTPTTPFSLGSNIGDVRITQSALSDGTLAQYYFANKVFDLAKSFDTAFRSKMGFLRYKGKSLRLKERGWNS
;
A
#
# COMPACT_ATOMS: atom_id res chain seq x y z
N MET A 1 9.89 -4.08 8.49
CA MET A 1 9.30 -5.23 9.23
C MET A 1 9.27 -6.47 8.36
N THR A 2 9.23 -7.67 8.93
CA THR A 2 9.11 -8.90 8.15
C THR A 2 7.67 -9.37 8.08
N VAL A 3 7.29 -10.06 7.01
CA VAL A 3 5.98 -10.70 6.87
C VAL A 3 5.75 -11.71 7.99
N LYS A 4 6.78 -12.46 8.37
CA LYS A 4 6.74 -13.41 9.50
C LYS A 4 6.30 -12.73 10.81
N ASN A 5 6.77 -11.51 11.08
CA ASN A 5 6.39 -10.78 12.30
C ASN A 5 4.91 -10.36 12.26
N VAL A 6 4.40 -9.95 11.09
CA VAL A 6 2.98 -9.58 10.92
C VAL A 6 2.08 -10.80 11.11
N VAL A 7 2.42 -11.93 10.46
CA VAL A 7 1.68 -13.19 10.63
C VAL A 7 1.75 -13.67 12.08
N GLY A 8 2.91 -13.57 12.73
CA GLY A 8 3.05 -13.89 14.16
C GLY A 8 2.14 -13.04 15.04
N GLU A 9 2.04 -11.73 14.78
CA GLU A 9 1.10 -10.86 15.51
C GLU A 9 -0.36 -11.25 15.24
N CYS A 10 -0.71 -11.65 14.01
CA CYS A 10 -2.04 -12.17 13.71
C CYS A 10 -2.34 -13.42 14.54
N LEU A 11 -1.43 -14.38 14.59
CA LEU A 11 -1.58 -15.61 15.38
C LEU A 11 -1.76 -15.31 16.88
N ILE A 12 -0.99 -14.38 17.43
CA ILE A 12 -1.15 -13.94 18.82
C ILE A 12 -2.55 -13.35 19.07
N LYS A 13 -3.03 -12.48 18.17
CA LYS A 13 -4.37 -11.88 18.27
C LYS A 13 -5.50 -12.92 18.13
N MET A 14 -5.24 -14.01 17.44
CA MET A 14 -6.15 -15.17 17.34
C MET A 14 -6.11 -16.12 18.55
N GLY A 15 -5.21 -15.88 19.52
CA GLY A 15 -5.00 -16.78 20.67
C GLY A 15 -4.12 -18.01 20.36
N LEU A 16 -3.39 -17.98 19.25
CA LEU A 16 -2.55 -19.09 18.73
C LEU A 16 -1.06 -18.76 18.88
N ALA A 17 -0.67 -18.16 20.00
CA ALA A 17 0.71 -17.71 20.24
C ALA A 17 1.75 -18.85 20.11
N ASP A 18 1.40 -20.08 20.47
CA ASP A 18 2.29 -21.24 20.39
C ASP A 18 2.78 -21.54 18.97
N PHE A 19 2.04 -21.14 17.95
CA PHE A 19 2.43 -21.32 16.54
C PHE A 19 3.64 -20.49 16.14
N THR A 20 3.89 -19.37 16.84
CA THR A 20 5.01 -18.47 16.51
C THR A 20 6.38 -19.08 16.79
N THR A 21 6.45 -20.08 17.67
CA THR A 21 7.69 -20.75 18.12
C THR A 21 7.96 -22.05 17.39
N LYS A 22 7.00 -22.57 16.60
CA LYS A 22 7.15 -23.84 15.91
C LYS A 22 8.15 -23.76 14.76
N SER A 23 8.94 -24.80 14.61
CA SER A 23 9.85 -24.99 13.47
C SER A 23 9.21 -25.71 12.28
N LYS A 24 8.15 -26.47 12.52
CA LYS A 24 7.36 -27.19 11.51
C LYS A 24 5.89 -27.07 11.84
N TYR A 25 5.07 -26.91 10.81
CA TYR A 25 3.63 -26.81 10.88
C TYR A 25 2.99 -28.11 10.39
N SER A 26 1.86 -28.49 10.99
CA SER A 26 0.97 -29.51 10.42
C SER A 26 0.30 -28.97 9.15
N GLU A 27 -0.34 -29.82 8.38
CA GLU A 27 -1.03 -29.43 7.14
C GLU A 27 -2.11 -28.34 7.41
N SER A 28 -2.94 -28.53 8.45
CA SER A 28 -3.97 -27.56 8.83
C SER A 28 -3.39 -26.23 9.35
N GLU A 29 -2.24 -26.26 10.03
CA GLU A 29 -1.54 -25.05 10.46
C GLU A 29 -0.94 -24.32 9.27
N GLN A 30 -0.42 -25.04 8.27
CA GLN A 30 0.11 -24.46 7.05
C GLN A 30 -1.02 -23.77 6.24
N GLU A 31 -2.18 -24.41 6.12
CA GLU A 31 -3.36 -23.81 5.48
C GLU A 31 -3.77 -22.49 6.15
N LEU A 32 -3.76 -22.45 7.50
CA LEU A 32 -4.03 -21.22 8.24
C LEU A 32 -3.01 -20.13 7.91
N ILE A 33 -1.71 -20.46 7.90
CA ILE A 33 -0.64 -19.51 7.58
C ILE A 33 -0.76 -19.01 6.14
N ASP A 34 -1.06 -19.89 5.20
CA ASP A 34 -1.24 -19.53 3.78
C ASP A 34 -2.48 -18.64 3.60
N GLY A 35 -3.56 -18.92 4.34
CA GLY A 35 -4.73 -18.07 4.39
C GLY A 35 -4.44 -16.66 4.94
N LEU A 36 -3.67 -16.58 6.03
CA LEU A 36 -3.21 -15.29 6.60
C LEU A 36 -2.28 -14.55 5.63
N LEU A 37 -1.40 -15.26 4.93
CA LEU A 37 -0.50 -14.68 3.93
C LEU A 37 -1.28 -14.11 2.74
N GLY A 38 -2.29 -14.83 2.26
CA GLY A 38 -3.21 -14.34 1.22
C GLY A 38 -3.93 -13.06 1.66
N ALA A 39 -4.49 -13.07 2.88
CA ALA A 39 -5.17 -11.93 3.47
C ALA A 39 -4.22 -10.71 3.66
N LEU A 40 -2.97 -10.96 4.06
CA LEU A 40 -1.93 -9.93 4.21
C LEU A 40 -1.66 -9.24 2.86
N ASN A 41 -1.53 -10.00 1.79
CA ASN A 41 -1.30 -9.44 0.46
C ASN A 41 -2.47 -8.55 0.00
N ILE A 42 -3.70 -8.93 0.32
CA ILE A 42 -4.90 -8.12 0.03
C ILE A 42 -4.88 -6.83 0.87
N ALA A 43 -4.67 -6.93 2.18
CA ALA A 43 -4.63 -5.78 3.08
C ALA A 43 -3.50 -4.80 2.71
N TYR A 44 -2.31 -5.31 2.38
CA TYR A 44 -1.20 -4.47 1.94
C TYR A 44 -1.53 -3.74 0.62
N ARG A 45 -2.15 -4.44 -0.32
CA ARG A 45 -2.58 -3.84 -1.59
C ARG A 45 -3.61 -2.72 -1.36
N GLU A 46 -4.58 -2.92 -0.46
CA GLU A 46 -5.54 -1.88 -0.05
C GLU A 46 -4.81 -0.67 0.51
N ILE A 47 -3.84 -0.87 1.42
CA ILE A 47 -3.05 0.21 2.01
C ILE A 47 -2.35 1.05 0.92
N VAL A 48 -1.65 0.41 0.00
CA VAL A 48 -0.87 1.12 -1.01
C VAL A 48 -1.71 1.71 -2.15
N CYS A 49 -2.91 1.18 -2.40
CA CYS A 49 -3.81 1.75 -3.40
C CYS A 49 -4.64 2.92 -2.86
N GLU A 50 -5.06 2.88 -1.60
CA GLU A 50 -6.06 3.81 -1.07
C GLU A 50 -5.50 4.81 -0.05
N TYR A 51 -4.49 4.43 0.74
CA TYR A 51 -4.03 5.22 1.88
C TYR A 51 -2.63 5.78 1.71
N LEU A 52 -1.66 4.96 1.36
CA LEU A 52 -0.24 5.27 1.34
C LEU A 52 0.41 4.81 0.03
N PRO A 53 0.15 5.48 -1.10
CA PRO A 53 0.65 5.06 -2.41
C PRO A 53 2.17 4.89 -2.43
N LEU A 54 2.62 3.81 -3.07
CA LEU A 54 4.01 3.64 -3.46
C LEU A 54 4.27 4.49 -4.69
N THR A 55 5.34 5.27 -4.69
CA THR A 55 5.70 6.13 -5.81
C THR A 55 7.03 5.74 -6.42
N VAL A 56 7.18 5.99 -7.70
CA VAL A 56 8.43 5.82 -8.44
C VAL A 56 8.60 6.97 -9.44
N GLU A 57 9.85 7.37 -9.65
CA GLU A 57 10.25 8.24 -10.78
C GLU A 57 10.86 7.34 -11.85
N GLU A 58 10.41 7.51 -13.11
CA GLU A 58 10.85 6.72 -14.26
C GLU A 58 11.12 7.63 -15.44
N ASN A 59 12.24 7.39 -16.14
CA ASN A 59 12.52 8.04 -17.40
C ASN A 59 11.61 7.46 -18.48
N VAL A 60 10.86 8.32 -19.14
CA VAL A 60 9.85 7.96 -20.13
C VAL A 60 10.04 8.77 -21.40
N TYR A 61 9.50 8.28 -22.51
CA TYR A 61 9.55 8.97 -23.80
C TYR A 61 8.13 9.29 -24.27
N PHE A 62 7.84 10.59 -24.45
CA PHE A 62 6.60 11.06 -25.05
C PHE A 62 6.74 11.12 -26.56
N GLN A 63 5.82 10.49 -27.29
CA GLN A 63 5.74 10.53 -28.73
C GLN A 63 4.46 11.26 -29.16
N ASN A 64 4.61 12.35 -29.93
CA ASN A 64 3.48 13.22 -30.30
C ASN A 64 2.64 13.67 -29.10
N GLY A 65 3.30 14.02 -27.99
CA GLY A 65 2.62 14.43 -26.77
C GLY A 65 1.93 13.32 -26.00
N GLN A 66 2.18 12.05 -26.31
CA GLN A 66 1.51 10.90 -25.69
C GLN A 66 2.52 9.90 -25.11
N LEU A 67 2.18 9.34 -23.96
CA LEU A 67 2.87 8.22 -23.33
C LEU A 67 1.83 7.14 -23.03
N MET A 68 2.02 5.93 -23.54
CA MET A 68 1.16 4.79 -23.24
C MET A 68 1.48 4.24 -21.86
N THR A 69 0.46 3.98 -21.02
CA THR A 69 0.66 3.43 -19.66
C THR A 69 1.23 2.02 -19.67
N SER A 70 1.06 1.28 -20.77
CA SER A 70 1.66 -0.05 -20.97
C SER A 70 3.19 -0.02 -21.17
N ALA A 71 3.77 1.13 -21.44
CA ALA A 71 5.23 1.30 -21.58
C ALA A 71 5.94 1.49 -20.23
N LEU A 72 5.19 1.67 -19.13
CA LEU A 72 5.73 1.85 -17.80
C LEU A 72 6.22 0.53 -17.20
N SER A 73 7.29 0.61 -16.42
CA SER A 73 7.87 -0.58 -15.75
C SER A 73 6.98 -1.18 -14.67
N LYS A 74 6.06 -0.38 -14.11
CA LYS A 74 5.11 -0.82 -13.06
C LYS A 74 3.68 -0.41 -13.40
N PRO A 75 2.68 -1.21 -12.97
CA PRO A 75 1.28 -0.87 -13.18
C PRO A 75 0.92 0.44 -12.46
N ILE A 76 0.60 1.45 -13.24
CA ILE A 76 0.24 2.77 -12.71
C ILE A 76 -1.14 2.77 -12.06
N ILE A 77 -1.27 3.46 -10.91
CA ILE A 77 -2.53 3.82 -10.29
C ILE A 77 -2.95 5.21 -10.79
N TYR A 78 -2.06 6.21 -10.61
CA TYR A 78 -2.24 7.55 -11.15
C TYR A 78 -0.88 8.26 -11.30
N PRO A 79 -0.75 9.15 -12.30
CA PRO A 79 0.43 10.00 -12.44
C PRO A 79 0.40 11.13 -11.41
N ILE A 80 1.57 11.51 -10.90
CA ILE A 80 1.74 12.56 -9.90
C ILE A 80 2.33 13.80 -10.56
N ARG A 81 3.41 13.64 -11.31
CA ARG A 81 4.15 14.75 -11.89
C ARG A 81 4.93 14.32 -13.13
N VAL A 82 4.95 15.19 -14.13
CA VAL A 82 5.82 15.08 -15.33
C VAL A 82 6.85 16.20 -15.26
N LYS A 83 8.14 15.86 -15.39
CA LYS A 83 9.26 16.80 -15.42
C LYS A 83 9.96 16.71 -16.76
N LYS A 84 10.35 17.86 -17.34
CA LYS A 84 11.26 17.95 -18.50
C LYS A 84 12.38 18.93 -18.15
N GLY A 85 13.61 18.42 -18.02
CA GLY A 85 14.69 19.17 -17.39
C GLY A 85 14.31 19.58 -15.97
N ASP A 86 14.50 20.84 -15.61
CA ASP A 86 14.16 21.38 -14.29
C ASP A 86 12.69 21.82 -14.15
N GLY A 87 11.92 21.74 -15.23
CA GLY A 87 10.53 22.23 -15.28
C GLY A 87 9.49 21.13 -15.07
N THR A 88 8.37 21.49 -14.42
CA THR A 88 7.17 20.64 -14.34
C THR A 88 6.24 20.95 -15.51
N VAL A 89 5.71 19.92 -16.15
CA VAL A 89 4.83 20.01 -17.32
C VAL A 89 3.42 19.61 -16.94
N SER A 90 2.43 20.38 -17.36
CA SER A 90 1.02 20.03 -17.22
C SER A 90 0.66 18.83 -18.09
N PHE A 91 -0.13 17.91 -17.57
CA PHE A 91 -0.53 16.69 -18.25
C PHE A 91 -2.02 16.39 -18.04
N LYS A 92 -2.57 15.50 -18.88
CA LYS A 92 -3.89 14.88 -18.70
C LYS A 92 -3.73 13.37 -18.67
N ALA A 93 -4.35 12.71 -17.69
CA ALA A 93 -4.34 11.26 -17.55
C ALA A 93 -5.61 10.65 -18.16
N TYR A 94 -5.42 9.57 -18.89
CA TYR A 94 -6.48 8.73 -19.44
C TYR A 94 -6.22 7.27 -19.01
N PRO A 95 -7.18 6.37 -19.11
CA PRO A 95 -7.01 5.00 -18.63
C PRO A 95 -5.80 4.24 -19.20
N ASN A 96 -5.45 4.51 -20.48
CA ASN A 96 -4.38 3.81 -21.19
C ASN A 96 -3.22 4.69 -21.62
N LYS A 97 -3.30 6.02 -21.41
CA LYS A 97 -2.26 6.97 -21.81
C LYS A 97 -2.22 8.22 -20.95
N ILE A 98 -1.08 8.87 -20.95
CA ILE A 98 -0.86 10.21 -20.40
C ILE A 98 -0.54 11.14 -21.57
N THR A 99 -1.14 12.32 -21.61
CA THR A 99 -0.85 13.33 -22.64
C THR A 99 -0.28 14.59 -21.99
N ALA A 100 0.75 15.15 -22.63
CA ALA A 100 1.39 16.39 -22.21
C ALA A 100 1.88 17.16 -23.45
N ASN A 101 2.03 18.47 -23.33
CA ASN A 101 2.55 19.28 -24.45
C ASN A 101 4.09 19.21 -24.51
N ILE A 102 4.61 18.00 -24.68
CA ILE A 102 6.05 17.71 -24.81
C ILE A 102 6.26 16.56 -25.76
N ASP A 103 7.42 16.54 -26.40
CA ASP A 103 7.96 15.42 -27.18
C ASP A 103 9.35 15.06 -26.66
N GLY A 104 9.71 13.76 -26.73
CA GLY A 104 10.99 13.24 -26.29
C GLY A 104 11.03 12.83 -24.83
N GLU A 105 12.23 12.85 -24.26
CA GLU A 105 12.50 12.37 -22.91
C GLU A 105 11.90 13.27 -21.82
N ALA A 106 11.37 12.63 -20.79
CA ALA A 106 10.84 13.26 -19.58
C ALA A 106 10.94 12.29 -18.40
N VAL A 107 10.78 12.80 -17.19
CA VAL A 107 10.67 12.00 -15.96
C VAL A 107 9.22 12.01 -15.52
N LEU A 108 8.61 10.84 -15.39
CA LEU A 108 7.29 10.65 -14.84
C LEU A 108 7.39 10.14 -13.40
N GLU A 109 6.81 10.88 -12.47
CA GLU A 109 6.55 10.40 -11.11
C GLU A 109 5.10 9.89 -11.05
N TYR A 110 4.92 8.65 -10.61
CA TYR A 110 3.60 8.03 -10.53
C TYR A 110 3.44 7.08 -9.35
N ALA A 111 2.20 6.93 -8.91
CA ALA A 111 1.81 5.91 -7.95
C ALA A 111 1.59 4.57 -8.67
N TYR A 112 2.04 3.47 -8.06
CA TYR A 112 1.96 2.15 -8.67
C TYR A 112 1.45 1.07 -7.72
N THR A 113 0.87 0.00 -8.31
CA THR A 113 0.45 -1.19 -7.58
C THR A 113 1.59 -2.20 -7.53
N PRO A 114 1.93 -2.78 -6.35
CA PRO A 114 2.89 -3.87 -6.27
C PRO A 114 2.36 -5.10 -7.00
N THR A 115 3.22 -5.71 -7.82
CA THR A 115 2.87 -6.89 -8.64
C THR A 115 3.29 -8.20 -8.00
N THR A 116 4.32 -8.17 -7.15
CA THR A 116 4.85 -9.38 -6.51
C THR A 116 4.21 -9.56 -5.14
N PRO A 117 3.51 -10.68 -4.91
CA PRO A 117 2.97 -10.99 -3.60
C PRO A 117 4.10 -11.30 -2.61
N PHE A 118 3.86 -10.99 -1.34
CA PHE A 118 4.78 -11.38 -0.27
C PHE A 118 4.72 -12.87 0.02
N SER A 119 5.86 -13.43 0.36
CA SER A 119 6.04 -14.72 1.02
C SER A 119 6.41 -14.52 2.49
N LEU A 120 6.39 -15.57 3.30
CA LEU A 120 6.75 -15.50 4.72
C LEU A 120 8.17 -14.94 4.97
N GLY A 121 9.10 -15.18 4.06
CA GLY A 121 10.46 -14.66 4.12
C GLY A 121 10.63 -13.21 3.66
N SER A 122 9.58 -12.60 3.13
CA SER A 122 9.65 -11.26 2.56
C SER A 122 9.79 -10.17 3.63
N ASN A 123 10.46 -9.06 3.24
CA ASN A 123 10.51 -7.83 4.02
C ASN A 123 9.57 -6.78 3.45
N ILE A 124 8.82 -6.13 4.33
CA ILE A 124 7.99 -4.98 3.98
C ILE A 124 8.82 -3.73 4.26
N GLY A 125 9.33 -3.10 3.19
CA GLY A 125 10.24 -1.96 3.27
C GLY A 125 9.56 -0.63 3.61
N ASP A 126 8.24 -0.51 3.47
CA ASP A 126 7.54 0.75 3.75
C ASP A 126 7.45 1.01 5.26
N VAL A 127 8.27 1.96 5.72
CA VAL A 127 8.35 2.37 7.13
C VAL A 127 7.12 3.15 7.62
N ARG A 128 6.26 3.59 6.72
CA ARG A 128 5.03 4.33 7.06
C ARG A 128 3.95 3.40 7.60
N ILE A 129 3.99 2.12 7.23
CA ILE A 129 3.02 1.11 7.64
C ILE A 129 3.48 0.49 8.96
N THR A 130 2.63 0.55 9.99
CA THR A 130 2.92 -0.12 11.25
C THR A 130 2.52 -1.60 11.19
N GLN A 131 3.26 -2.45 11.91
CA GLN A 131 2.97 -3.87 12.01
C GLN A 131 1.54 -4.11 12.51
N SER A 132 1.13 -3.37 13.56
CA SER A 132 -0.20 -3.49 14.14
C SER A 132 -1.32 -3.06 13.19
N ALA A 133 -1.10 -2.07 12.32
CA ALA A 133 -2.10 -1.69 11.33
C ALA A 133 -2.25 -2.78 10.25
N LEU A 134 -1.13 -3.31 9.77
CA LEU A 134 -1.16 -4.36 8.76
C LEU A 134 -1.72 -5.67 9.31
N SER A 135 -1.43 -6.03 10.58
CA SER A 135 -2.02 -7.23 11.20
C SER A 135 -3.53 -7.11 11.38
N ASP A 136 -4.05 -5.92 11.75
CA ASP A 136 -5.51 -5.73 11.84
C ASP A 136 -6.17 -5.83 10.46
N GLY A 137 -5.60 -5.19 9.43
CA GLY A 137 -6.09 -5.34 8.05
C GLY A 137 -6.05 -6.78 7.55
N THR A 138 -4.98 -7.52 7.88
CA THR A 138 -4.84 -8.94 7.57
C THR A 138 -5.96 -9.77 8.22
N LEU A 139 -6.21 -9.56 9.51
CA LEU A 139 -7.26 -10.28 10.24
C LEU A 139 -8.66 -9.92 9.75
N ALA A 140 -8.89 -8.64 9.39
CA ALA A 140 -10.16 -8.23 8.79
C ALA A 140 -10.45 -9.02 7.51
N GLN A 141 -9.47 -9.08 6.59
CA GLN A 141 -9.60 -9.82 5.33
C GLN A 141 -9.71 -11.33 5.55
N TYR A 142 -8.92 -11.90 6.48
CA TYR A 142 -8.95 -13.32 6.80
C TYR A 142 -10.30 -13.76 7.34
N TYR A 143 -10.84 -13.05 8.34
CA TYR A 143 -12.15 -13.37 8.92
C TYR A 143 -13.29 -13.12 7.95
N PHE A 144 -13.19 -12.10 7.09
CA PHE A 144 -14.18 -11.88 6.04
C PHE A 144 -14.23 -13.05 5.06
N ALA A 145 -13.07 -13.54 4.59
CA ALA A 145 -12.98 -14.70 3.70
C ALA A 145 -13.56 -15.98 4.35
N ASN A 146 -13.38 -16.12 5.66
CA ASN A 146 -13.91 -17.25 6.44
C ASN A 146 -15.35 -17.03 6.95
N LYS A 147 -16.05 -15.96 6.53
CA LYS A 147 -17.44 -15.63 6.87
C LYS A 147 -17.68 -15.37 8.36
N VAL A 148 -16.67 -15.00 9.13
CA VAL A 148 -16.74 -14.62 10.54
C VAL A 148 -16.88 -13.09 10.62
N PHE A 149 -18.04 -12.58 10.23
CA PHE A 149 -18.27 -11.16 9.95
C PHE A 149 -18.12 -10.24 11.15
N ASP A 150 -18.47 -10.69 12.36
CA ASP A 150 -18.34 -9.86 13.58
C ASP A 150 -16.88 -9.55 13.89
N LEU A 151 -16.01 -10.56 13.82
CA LEU A 151 -14.57 -10.37 13.99
C LEU A 151 -13.97 -9.56 12.83
N ALA A 152 -14.37 -9.85 11.58
CA ALA A 152 -13.94 -9.10 10.43
C ALA A 152 -14.24 -7.60 10.59
N LYS A 153 -15.47 -7.23 10.99
CA LYS A 153 -15.88 -5.86 11.25
C LYS A 153 -15.08 -5.18 12.37
N SER A 154 -14.81 -5.92 13.44
CA SER A 154 -14.03 -5.40 14.57
C SER A 154 -12.61 -5.03 14.14
N PHE A 155 -11.93 -5.94 13.43
CA PHE A 155 -10.57 -5.69 12.93
C PHE A 155 -10.54 -4.64 11.81
N ASP A 156 -11.54 -4.60 10.93
CA ASP A 156 -11.65 -3.54 9.89
C ASP A 156 -11.80 -2.15 10.54
N THR A 157 -12.61 -2.03 11.58
CA THR A 157 -12.76 -0.76 12.32
C THR A 157 -11.43 -0.31 12.93
N ALA A 158 -10.68 -1.21 13.56
CA ALA A 158 -9.36 -0.94 14.13
C ALA A 158 -8.35 -0.55 13.04
N PHE A 159 -8.35 -1.27 11.91
CA PHE A 159 -7.51 -1.00 10.76
C PHE A 159 -7.78 0.39 10.17
N ARG A 160 -9.04 0.72 9.85
CA ARG A 160 -9.42 2.02 9.28
C ARG A 160 -9.09 3.18 10.21
N SER A 161 -9.26 3.02 11.50
CA SER A 161 -8.88 4.03 12.51
C SER A 161 -7.38 4.32 12.45
N LYS A 162 -6.53 3.29 12.38
CA LYS A 162 -5.08 3.42 12.26
C LYS A 162 -4.67 4.04 10.93
N MET A 163 -5.32 3.65 9.82
CA MET A 163 -5.05 4.24 8.50
C MET A 163 -5.44 5.71 8.43
N GLY A 164 -6.56 6.09 9.01
CA GLY A 164 -6.97 7.49 9.15
C GLY A 164 -5.90 8.33 9.83
N PHE A 165 -5.37 7.85 10.96
CA PHE A 165 -4.30 8.54 11.69
C PHE A 165 -3.00 8.71 10.88
N LEU A 166 -2.58 7.67 10.14
CA LEU A 166 -1.38 7.72 9.29
C LEU A 166 -1.53 8.73 8.15
N ARG A 167 -2.71 8.84 7.55
CA ARG A 167 -3.02 9.82 6.50
C ARG A 167 -2.93 11.26 6.99
N TYR A 168 -3.26 11.53 8.26
CA TYR A 168 -3.16 12.86 8.86
C TYR A 168 -1.71 13.26 9.22
N LYS A 169 -0.86 12.31 9.62
CA LYS A 169 0.55 12.57 9.94
C LYS A 169 1.35 13.12 8.74
N GLY A 170 0.95 12.83 7.51
CA GLY A 170 1.58 13.34 6.29
C GLY A 170 1.20 14.78 5.91
N LYS A 171 0.15 15.34 6.51
CA LYS A 171 -0.27 16.72 6.27
C LYS A 171 0.16 17.59 7.45
N SER A 172 1.23 18.35 7.25
CA SER A 172 1.57 19.45 8.16
C SER A 172 0.35 20.39 8.26
N LEU A 173 -0.38 20.30 9.37
CA LEU A 173 -1.40 21.29 9.72
C LEU A 173 -0.66 22.60 10.04
N ARG A 174 -0.46 23.45 9.04
CA ARG A 174 -0.18 24.86 9.29
C ARG A 174 -1.45 25.46 9.87
N LEU A 175 -1.55 25.49 11.20
CA LEU A 175 -2.49 26.35 11.87
C LEU A 175 -2.12 27.79 11.46
N LYS A 176 -3.06 28.49 10.81
CA LYS A 176 -2.93 29.94 10.63
C LYS A 176 -2.75 30.57 12.02
N GLU A 177 -1.63 31.22 12.25
CA GLU A 177 -1.48 32.03 13.44
C GLU A 177 -2.65 33.01 13.49
N ARG A 178 -3.49 32.86 14.50
CA ARG A 178 -4.46 33.92 14.84
C ARG A 178 -3.67 35.05 15.42
N GLY A 179 -3.40 36.07 14.61
CA GLY A 179 -2.92 37.34 15.13
C GLY A 179 -3.98 37.87 16.09
N TRP A 180 -3.64 37.91 17.36
CA TRP A 180 -4.37 38.68 18.34
C TRP A 180 -3.96 40.13 18.10
N ASN A 181 -4.75 40.90 17.35
CA ASN A 181 -4.66 42.32 17.34
C ASN A 181 -5.28 42.83 18.64
N SER A 182 -4.42 43.26 19.55
CA SER A 182 -4.77 44.12 20.68
C SER A 182 -5.15 45.51 20.19
#